data_1d635ed3b89c06b99d09ca847acf3b8c
#
_entry.id   1d635ed3b89c06b99d09ca847acf3b8c
#
_cell.length_a   1.000
_cell.length_b   1.000
_cell.length_c   1.000
_cell.angle_alpha   90.00
_cell.angle_beta   90.00
_cell.angle_gamma   90.00
#
_symmetry.space_group_name_H-M   'P 1'
#
loop_
_entity.id
_entity.type
_entity.pdbx_description
1 polymer ?
#
loop_
_entity_poly.entity_id
_entity_poly.type
_entity_poly.pdbx_seq_one_letter_code
_entity_poly.pdbx_strand_id
1 'polypeptide(L)' 'MEAIEGERVAGYLILTDIEGRRHALRASTVLGISEADDFGDECLLQMPGGRLLRVKRSLDEILTWLC' A
#
# COMPACT_ATOMS: atom_id res chain seq x y z
N MET A 1 17.68 9.50 6.96
CA MET A 1 16.25 9.66 7.23
C MET A 1 15.55 8.32 7.20
N GLU A 2 14.68 8.07 8.16
CA GLU A 2 13.94 6.83 8.22
C GLU A 2 12.51 7.07 7.70
N ALA A 3 12.13 6.35 6.66
CA ALA A 3 10.81 6.48 6.07
C ALA A 3 9.78 5.72 6.89
N ILE A 4 8.65 6.34 7.16
CA ILE A 4 7.59 5.80 8.01
C ILE A 4 6.38 5.43 7.13
N GLU A 5 5.76 4.31 7.43
CA GLU A 5 4.59 3.83 6.70
C GLU A 5 3.48 4.88 6.67
N GLY A 6 2.87 5.06 5.49
CA GLY A 6 1.82 6.04 5.29
C GLY A 6 2.32 7.43 4.98
N GLU A 7 3.62 7.65 5.09
CA GLU A 7 4.23 8.96 4.86
C GLU A 7 4.55 9.15 3.38
N ARG A 8 4.57 10.41 2.95
CA ARG A 8 5.00 10.75 1.59
C ARG A 8 6.42 11.31 1.65
N VAL A 9 7.33 10.66 0.94
CA VAL A 9 8.74 11.06 0.89
C VAL A 9 9.13 11.20 -0.57
N ALA A 10 9.53 12.40 -0.99
CA ALA A 10 9.93 12.68 -2.36
C ALA A 10 8.85 12.31 -3.38
N GLY A 11 7.59 12.43 -3.00
CA GLY A 11 6.46 12.08 -3.85
C GLY A 11 6.08 10.62 -3.83
N TYR A 12 6.79 9.79 -3.07
CA TYR A 12 6.49 8.37 -2.93
C TYR A 12 5.72 8.11 -1.64
N LEU A 13 4.73 7.24 -1.74
CA LEU A 13 4.02 6.74 -0.57
C LEU A 13 4.78 5.53 -0.03
N ILE A 14 5.02 5.49 1.26
CA ILE A 14 5.75 4.41 1.91
C ILE A 14 4.75 3.40 2.48
N LEU A 15 4.87 2.15 2.04
CA LEU A 15 4.04 1.06 2.55
C LEU A 15 4.93 -0.11 2.94
N THR A 16 4.49 -0.85 3.97
CA THR A 16 5.18 -2.06 4.41
C THR A 16 4.32 -3.26 4.07
N ASP A 17 4.88 -4.26 3.40
CA ASP A 17 4.14 -5.47 3.07
C ASP A 17 4.09 -6.42 4.26
N ILE A 18 3.37 -7.54 4.10
CA ILE A 18 3.19 -8.49 5.20
C ILE A 18 4.49 -9.19 5.59
N GLU A 19 5.51 -9.12 4.74
CA GLU A 19 6.82 -9.72 5.04
C GLU A 19 7.77 -8.73 5.71
N GLY A 20 7.30 -7.52 5.97
CA GLY A 20 8.08 -6.49 6.65
C GLY A 20 8.96 -5.66 5.73
N ARG A 21 8.85 -5.83 4.42
CA ARG A 21 9.63 -5.03 3.48
C ARG A 21 8.90 -3.74 3.17
N ARG A 22 9.66 -2.65 3.15
CA ARG A 22 9.09 -1.34 2.82
C ARG A 22 9.13 -1.12 1.32
N HIS A 23 8.10 -0.45 0.83
CA HIS A 23 7.97 -0.10 -0.58
C HIS A 23 7.71 1.38 -0.71
N ALA A 24 8.38 2.02 -1.65
CA ALA A 24 8.12 3.41 -2.00
C ALA A 24 7.46 3.38 -3.37
N LEU A 25 6.22 3.81 -3.46
CA LEU A 25 5.47 3.75 -4.71
C LEU A 25 4.72 5.05 -4.95
N ARG A 26 4.45 5.33 -6.23
CA ARG A 26 3.64 6.48 -6.58
C ARG A 26 2.18 6.07 -6.52
N ALA A 27 1.34 6.92 -5.92
CA ALA A 27 -0.07 6.64 -5.79
C ALA A 27 -0.72 6.33 -7.14
N SER A 28 -0.27 6.99 -8.20
CA SER A 28 -0.83 6.81 -9.53
C SER A 28 -0.54 5.43 -10.14
N THR A 29 0.37 4.65 -9.57
CA THR A 29 0.68 3.32 -10.09
C THR A 29 -0.19 2.24 -9.45
N VAL A 30 -1.01 2.58 -8.47
CA VAL A 30 -1.92 1.61 -7.86
C VAL A 30 -3.14 1.49 -8.77
N LEU A 31 -3.29 0.35 -9.43
CA LEU A 31 -4.36 0.12 -10.40
C LEU A 31 -5.66 -0.30 -9.74
N GLY A 32 -5.58 -0.93 -8.59
CA GLY A 32 -6.77 -1.35 -7.87
C GLY A 32 -6.39 -1.81 -6.47
N ILE A 33 -7.37 -1.83 -5.59
CA ILE A 33 -7.20 -2.28 -4.21
C ILE A 33 -8.39 -3.17 -3.87
N SER A 34 -8.12 -4.31 -3.22
CA SER A 34 -9.18 -5.17 -2.73
C SER A 34 -8.83 -5.65 -1.34
N GLU A 35 -9.88 -5.96 -0.57
CA GLU A 35 -9.67 -6.55 0.75
C GLU A 35 -9.19 -7.98 0.58
N ALA A 36 -8.17 -8.36 1.36
CA ALA A 36 -7.53 -9.66 1.23
C ALA A 36 -8.07 -10.69 2.21
N ASP A 37 -8.83 -10.26 3.21
CA ASP A 37 -9.42 -11.16 4.20
C ASP A 37 -10.87 -10.75 4.48
N ASP A 38 -11.55 -11.56 5.30
CA ASP A 38 -12.95 -11.31 5.62
C ASP A 38 -13.13 -10.27 6.74
N PHE A 39 -12.05 -9.86 7.36
CA PHE A 39 -12.09 -8.92 8.49
C PHE A 39 -11.76 -7.49 8.09
N GLY A 40 -11.26 -7.28 6.87
CA GLY A 40 -10.88 -5.95 6.40
C GLY A 40 -9.57 -5.43 6.97
N ASP A 41 -8.73 -6.31 7.50
CA ASP A 41 -7.46 -5.92 8.12
C ASP A 41 -6.29 -5.92 7.14
N GLU A 42 -6.44 -6.56 5.99
CA GLU A 42 -5.39 -6.66 4.98
C GLU A 42 -5.95 -6.35 3.61
N CYS A 43 -5.11 -5.76 2.77
CA CYS A 43 -5.48 -5.41 1.41
C CYS A 43 -4.45 -5.87 0.42
N LEU A 44 -4.90 -6.10 -0.82
CA LEU A 44 -4.04 -6.37 -1.96
C LEU A 44 -4.07 -5.15 -2.88
N LEU A 45 -2.91 -4.62 -3.18
CA LEU A 45 -2.76 -3.53 -4.13
C LEU A 45 -2.30 -4.11 -5.45
N GLN A 46 -3.05 -3.80 -6.52
CA GLN A 46 -2.69 -4.26 -7.87
C GLN A 46 -1.77 -3.23 -8.49
N MET A 47 -0.59 -3.69 -8.87
CA MET A 47 0.45 -2.83 -9.41
C MET A 47 0.70 -3.20 -10.89
N PRO A 48 1.35 -2.31 -11.65
CA PRO A 48 1.65 -2.60 -13.06
C PRO A 48 2.46 -3.89 -13.21
N GLY A 49 2.24 -4.57 -14.33
CA GLY A 49 2.95 -5.82 -14.62
C GLY A 49 2.37 -7.04 -13.92
N GLY A 50 1.13 -6.96 -13.44
CA GLY A 50 0.49 -8.07 -12.75
C GLY A 50 1.01 -8.31 -11.34
N ARG A 51 1.76 -7.37 -10.80
CA ARG A 51 2.31 -7.49 -9.45
C ARG A 51 1.23 -7.20 -8.41
N LEU A 52 1.30 -7.91 -7.29
CA LEU A 52 0.40 -7.70 -6.17
C LEU A 52 1.22 -7.38 -4.93
N LEU A 53 0.75 -6.40 -4.18
CA LEU A 53 1.37 -6.01 -2.92
C LEU A 53 0.36 -6.22 -1.81
N ARG A 54 0.67 -7.10 -0.87
CA ARG A 54 -0.21 -7.38 0.26
C ARG A 54 0.27 -6.59 1.47
N VAL A 55 -0.62 -5.78 2.03
CA VAL A 55 -0.31 -4.92 3.17
C VAL A 55 -1.28 -5.18 4.30
N LYS A 56 -0.81 -4.98 5.53
CA LYS A 56 -1.60 -5.23 6.73
C LYS A 56 -2.29 -3.95 7.18
N ARG A 57 -3.08 -3.38 6.29
CA ARG A 57 -3.84 -2.15 6.53
C ARG A 57 -5.23 -2.30 5.95
N SER A 58 -6.19 -1.57 6.49
CA SER A 58 -7.54 -1.60 5.97
C SER A 58 -7.62 -0.86 4.64
N LEU A 59 -8.64 -1.19 3.86
CA LEU A 59 -8.92 -0.49 2.60
C LEU A 59 -9.09 1.01 2.82
N ASP A 60 -9.80 1.37 3.89
CA ASP A 60 -10.06 2.78 4.19
C ASP A 60 -8.78 3.55 4.51
N GLU A 61 -7.87 2.95 5.25
CA GLU A 61 -6.57 3.57 5.54
C GLU A 61 -5.78 3.81 4.27
N ILE A 62 -5.71 2.80 3.40
CA ILE A 62 -4.96 2.91 2.15
C ILE A 62 -5.54 4.01 1.28
N LEU A 63 -6.87 4.06 1.15
CA LEU A 63 -7.52 5.11 0.36
C LEU A 63 -7.22 6.50 0.91
N THR A 64 -7.18 6.64 2.22
CA THR A 64 -6.83 7.91 2.85
C THR A 64 -5.42 8.34 2.47
N TRP A 65 -4.49 7.38 2.47
CA TRP A 65 -3.09 7.67 2.13
C TRP A 65 -2.88 7.98 0.65
N LEU A 66 -3.73 7.44 -0.23
CA LEU A 66 -3.62 7.68 -1.67
C LEU A 66 -4.16 9.04 -2.10
N CYS A 67 -4.96 9.67 -1.27
CA CYS A 67 -5.55 10.99 -1.57
C CYS A 67 -4.52 12.12 -1.58
#